data_d2472ba61850118025e30e275e671a20
#
_entry.id   d2472ba61850118025e30e275e671a20
#
_cell.length_a   1.000
_cell.length_b   1.000
_cell.length_c   1.000
_cell.angle_alpha   90.00
_cell.angle_beta   90.00
_cell.angle_gamma   90.00
#
_symmetry.space_group_name_H-M   'P 1'
#
loop_
_entity.id
_entity.type
_entity.pdbx_description
1 polymer ?
#
loop_
_entity_poly.entity_id
_entity_poly.type
_entity_poly.pdbx_seq_one_letter_code
_entity_poly.pdbx_strand_id
1 'polypeptide(L)'
;MPFRAGIVVCALLSAVPAFASDSGLEEAAAAWKKHEVDLPYMGFTTRYSCGGLKSKVRLLLKHMGARDDIKIHERGCEYGYQFVADFPRLKLEFYAPELPEPGARDVGEPVLGVWKTVAIKKNSPRGLEMGDCELVEIFRDRVMPKFLTRNVQGDVNCIPHQLVGNRIDLRFEVLTGVVPVDTVQAQNQDR
;
A
#
# COMPACT_ATOMS: atom_id res chain seq x y z
N MET A 1 56.99 58.85 13.04
CA MET A 1 56.72 57.47 13.46
C MET A 1 55.21 57.32 13.53
N PRO A 2 54.51 56.62 12.59
CA PRO A 2 53.06 56.42 12.67
C PRO A 2 52.77 55.07 13.24
N PHE A 3 51.94 55.05 14.24
CA PHE A 3 51.30 53.85 14.83
C PHE A 3 50.27 53.27 13.87
N ARG A 4 50.45 52.02 13.50
CA ARG A 4 49.40 51.22 12.76
C ARG A 4 48.52 50.48 13.77
N ALA A 5 47.26 50.86 13.83
CA ALA A 5 46.25 50.16 14.55
C ALA A 5 45.74 48.94 13.70
N GLY A 6 45.96 47.72 14.18
CA GLY A 6 45.45 46.51 13.59
C GLY A 6 44.02 46.28 14.05
N ILE A 7 43.11 46.20 13.10
CA ILE A 7 41.66 45.73 13.36
C ILE A 7 41.64 44.23 13.33
N VAL A 8 41.34 43.64 14.49
CA VAL A 8 41.04 42.19 14.60
C VAL A 8 39.54 41.99 14.33
N VAL A 9 39.22 41.41 13.18
CA VAL A 9 37.83 40.98 12.85
C VAL A 9 37.63 39.60 13.44
N CYS A 10 36.86 39.52 14.53
CA CYS A 10 36.37 38.27 15.10
C CYS A 10 35.19 37.75 14.28
N ALA A 11 35.38 36.75 13.43
CA ALA A 11 34.30 36.05 12.73
C ALA A 11 33.57 35.09 13.71
N LEU A 12 32.38 35.48 14.12
CA LEU A 12 31.46 34.62 14.87
C LEU A 12 30.87 33.57 13.91
N LEU A 13 31.38 32.34 13.97
CA LEU A 13 30.76 31.19 13.33
C LEU A 13 29.48 30.82 14.13
N SER A 14 28.35 31.18 13.60
CA SER A 14 27.04 30.71 14.09
C SER A 14 26.86 29.24 13.70
N ALA A 15 27.06 28.33 14.64
CA ALA A 15 26.67 26.91 14.49
C ALA A 15 25.16 26.85 14.52
N VAL A 16 24.53 26.55 13.36
CA VAL A 16 23.11 26.19 13.25
C VAL A 16 22.96 24.75 13.76
N PRO A 17 22.19 24.51 14.81
CA PRO A 17 21.91 23.11 15.20
C PRO A 17 21.12 22.42 14.09
N ALA A 18 21.70 21.39 13.49
CA ALA A 18 21.00 20.48 12.63
C ALA A 18 20.03 19.69 13.52
N PHE A 19 18.74 19.98 13.44
CA PHE A 19 17.72 19.13 13.99
C PHE A 19 17.72 17.83 13.18
N ALA A 20 18.35 16.79 13.71
CA ALA A 20 18.20 15.43 13.23
C ALA A 20 16.75 15.01 13.54
N SER A 21 15.91 14.95 12.50
CA SER A 21 14.59 14.32 12.59
C SER A 21 14.81 12.83 12.77
N ASP A 22 14.69 12.37 14.00
CA ASP A 22 14.75 10.97 14.39
C ASP A 22 13.37 10.33 14.25
N SER A 23 12.96 10.08 13.01
CA SER A 23 11.96 9.10 12.66
C SER A 23 12.22 8.64 11.23
N GLY A 24 12.82 7.47 11.09
CA GLY A 24 13.29 6.89 9.82
C GLY A 24 12.17 6.52 8.82
N LEU A 25 11.07 7.23 8.81
CA LEU A 25 10.00 7.11 7.82
C LEU A 25 10.18 8.25 6.80
N GLU A 26 10.46 7.88 5.57
CA GLU A 26 10.51 8.82 4.46
C GLU A 26 9.11 9.31 4.13
N GLU A 27 8.85 10.59 4.34
CA GLU A 27 7.58 11.25 4.09
C GLU A 27 7.56 11.91 2.72
N ALA A 28 6.38 11.89 2.06
CA ALA A 28 6.18 12.57 0.79
C ALA A 28 4.78 13.18 0.72
N ALA A 29 4.65 14.35 0.09
CA ALA A 29 3.35 14.87 -0.27
C ALA A 29 2.70 13.94 -1.29
N ALA A 30 1.50 13.43 -1.00
CA ALA A 30 0.78 12.48 -1.83
C ALA A 30 -0.71 12.86 -1.92
N ALA A 31 -1.45 12.20 -2.78
CA ALA A 31 -2.88 12.34 -2.89
C ALA A 31 -3.56 10.99 -3.08
N TRP A 32 -4.76 10.82 -2.54
CA TRP A 32 -5.56 9.62 -2.76
C TRP A 32 -6.07 9.57 -4.18
N LYS A 33 -5.73 8.52 -4.91
CA LYS A 33 -6.21 8.24 -6.25
C LYS A 33 -7.13 7.03 -6.27
N LYS A 34 -8.28 7.15 -6.92
CA LYS A 34 -9.22 6.05 -7.12
C LYS A 34 -8.70 5.09 -8.19
N HIS A 35 -8.73 3.79 -7.86
CA HIS A 35 -8.42 2.71 -8.78
C HIS A 35 -9.60 1.77 -8.94
N GLU A 36 -9.78 1.30 -10.17
CA GLU A 36 -10.74 0.24 -10.50
C GLU A 36 -9.97 -0.92 -11.14
N VAL A 37 -10.19 -2.12 -10.64
CA VAL A 37 -9.53 -3.34 -11.13
C VAL A 37 -10.55 -4.45 -11.28
N ASP A 38 -10.54 -5.11 -12.41
CA ASP A 38 -11.28 -6.36 -12.63
C ASP A 38 -10.35 -7.54 -12.33
N LEU A 39 -10.71 -8.34 -11.34
CA LEU A 39 -9.94 -9.46 -10.84
C LEU A 39 -10.70 -10.77 -11.11
N PRO A 40 -10.49 -11.42 -12.25
CA PRO A 40 -10.95 -12.78 -12.45
C PRO A 40 -10.07 -13.73 -11.63
N TYR A 41 -10.70 -14.70 -10.97
CA TYR A 41 -9.99 -15.73 -10.23
C TYR A 41 -10.30 -17.11 -10.82
N MET A 42 -9.24 -17.83 -11.16
CA MET A 42 -9.29 -19.22 -11.60
C MET A 42 -8.16 -19.95 -10.88
N GLY A 43 -8.41 -20.36 -9.63
CA GLY A 43 -7.46 -21.14 -8.84
C GLY A 43 -7.61 -22.63 -9.08
N PHE A 44 -6.51 -23.30 -9.30
CA PHE A 44 -6.44 -24.76 -9.47
C PHE A 44 -6.22 -25.47 -8.13
N THR A 45 -5.52 -24.81 -7.19
CA THR A 45 -5.19 -25.39 -5.87
C THR A 45 -6.25 -25.06 -4.83
N THR A 46 -6.67 -23.81 -4.76
CA THR A 46 -7.69 -23.36 -3.82
C THR A 46 -8.87 -22.73 -4.54
N ARG A 47 -10.06 -23.23 -4.26
CA ARG A 47 -11.33 -22.67 -4.76
C ARG A 47 -12.01 -21.95 -3.60
N TYR A 48 -12.40 -20.70 -3.84
CA TYR A 48 -13.05 -19.87 -2.83
C TYR A 48 -14.56 -19.81 -3.03
N SER A 49 -15.30 -19.69 -1.92
CA SER A 49 -16.60 -19.04 -1.99
C SER A 49 -16.39 -17.56 -2.35
N CYS A 50 -17.41 -16.93 -2.94
CA CYS A 50 -17.33 -15.49 -3.28
C CYS A 50 -17.02 -14.63 -2.06
N GLY A 51 -17.60 -14.93 -0.91
CA GLY A 51 -17.31 -14.25 0.34
C GLY A 51 -15.88 -14.45 0.82
N GLY A 52 -15.37 -15.67 0.70
CA GLY A 52 -13.99 -16.01 1.05
C GLY A 52 -12.99 -15.26 0.17
N LEU A 53 -13.19 -15.27 -1.15
CA LEU A 53 -12.34 -14.54 -2.09
C LEU A 53 -12.33 -13.04 -1.81
N LYS A 54 -13.52 -12.44 -1.64
CA LYS A 54 -13.69 -11.02 -1.28
C LYS A 54 -12.96 -10.66 0.01
N SER A 55 -13.04 -11.51 1.03
CA SER A 55 -12.36 -11.29 2.32
C SER A 55 -10.84 -11.33 2.18
N LYS A 56 -10.31 -12.29 1.42
CA LYS A 56 -8.87 -12.41 1.17
C LYS A 56 -8.32 -11.23 0.36
N VAL A 57 -9.03 -10.81 -0.70
CA VAL A 57 -8.62 -9.65 -1.50
C VAL A 57 -8.66 -8.37 -0.67
N ARG A 58 -9.70 -8.17 0.16
CA ARG A 58 -9.76 -7.03 1.08
C ARG A 58 -8.60 -7.03 2.07
N LEU A 59 -8.24 -8.19 2.60
CA LEU A 59 -7.09 -8.36 3.49
C LEU A 59 -5.79 -7.90 2.83
N LEU A 60 -5.55 -8.31 1.59
CA LEU A 60 -4.37 -7.91 0.82
C LEU A 60 -4.38 -6.41 0.51
N LEU A 61 -5.51 -5.84 0.08
CA LEU A 61 -5.64 -4.39 -0.18
C LEU A 61 -5.32 -3.56 1.06
N LYS A 62 -5.87 -3.93 2.23
CA LYS A 62 -5.56 -3.25 3.49
C LYS A 62 -4.10 -3.39 3.90
N HIS A 63 -3.52 -4.56 3.69
CA HIS A 63 -2.11 -4.81 3.96
C HIS A 63 -1.17 -3.94 3.10
N MET A 64 -1.59 -3.64 1.88
CA MET A 64 -0.92 -2.72 0.95
C MET A 64 -1.13 -1.23 1.27
N GLY A 65 -1.98 -0.89 2.24
CA GLY A 65 -2.26 0.50 2.63
C GLY A 65 -3.35 1.17 1.80
N ALA A 66 -4.26 0.41 1.18
CA ALA A 66 -5.47 0.99 0.61
C ALA A 66 -6.32 1.64 1.70
N ARG A 67 -6.98 2.77 1.36
CA ARG A 67 -7.93 3.45 2.24
C ARG A 67 -9.10 2.52 2.61
N ASP A 68 -9.74 2.74 3.75
CA ASP A 68 -10.74 1.81 4.32
C ASP A 68 -12.04 1.68 3.51
N ASP A 69 -12.38 2.64 2.66
CA ASP A 69 -13.60 2.68 1.83
C ASP A 69 -13.55 1.75 0.60
N ILE A 70 -12.92 0.58 0.75
CA ILE A 70 -12.80 -0.45 -0.28
C ILE A 70 -14.20 -1.01 -0.64
N LYS A 71 -14.56 -0.91 -1.93
CA LYS A 71 -15.75 -1.57 -2.49
C LYS A 71 -15.33 -2.75 -3.34
N ILE A 72 -15.96 -3.89 -3.12
CA ILE A 72 -15.72 -5.12 -3.88
C ILE A 72 -17.07 -5.70 -4.29
N HIS A 73 -17.29 -5.74 -5.60
CA HIS A 73 -18.48 -6.31 -6.21
C HIS A 73 -18.13 -7.65 -6.85
N GLU A 74 -18.84 -8.68 -6.45
CA GLU A 74 -18.67 -10.04 -6.95
C GLU A 74 -19.60 -10.34 -8.13
N ARG A 75 -19.10 -11.12 -9.10
CA ARG A 75 -19.85 -11.67 -10.24
C ARG A 75 -19.51 -13.16 -10.40
N GLY A 76 -20.40 -13.92 -11.00
CA GLY A 76 -20.22 -15.37 -11.15
C GLY A 76 -20.46 -16.13 -9.84
N CYS A 77 -21.30 -15.58 -8.95
CA CYS A 77 -21.64 -16.12 -7.63
C CYS A 77 -23.10 -16.60 -7.59
N GLU A 78 -23.52 -17.32 -8.63
CA GLU A 78 -24.94 -17.64 -8.92
C GLU A 78 -25.61 -18.48 -7.84
N TYR A 79 -24.84 -19.29 -7.11
CA TYR A 79 -25.37 -20.18 -6.07
C TYR A 79 -25.33 -19.58 -4.66
N GLY A 80 -25.07 -18.28 -4.53
CA GLY A 80 -25.00 -17.58 -3.26
C GLY A 80 -23.60 -17.41 -2.69
N TYR A 81 -23.51 -16.56 -1.69
CA TYR A 81 -22.27 -16.01 -1.15
C TYR A 81 -21.33 -17.05 -0.51
N GLN A 82 -21.88 -18.14 0.00
CA GLN A 82 -21.12 -19.18 0.71
C GLN A 82 -20.68 -20.34 -0.20
N PHE A 83 -21.25 -20.47 -1.39
CA PHE A 83 -20.89 -21.55 -2.30
C PHE A 83 -19.61 -21.26 -3.05
N VAL A 84 -18.87 -22.31 -3.36
CA VAL A 84 -17.67 -22.25 -4.19
C VAL A 84 -18.10 -21.91 -5.62
N ALA A 85 -17.57 -20.83 -6.15
CA ALA A 85 -17.80 -20.43 -7.54
C ALA A 85 -16.71 -21.02 -8.44
N ASP A 86 -17.09 -21.44 -9.66
CA ASP A 86 -16.14 -21.98 -10.61
C ASP A 86 -15.23 -20.90 -11.20
N PHE A 87 -15.79 -19.74 -11.54
CA PHE A 87 -15.07 -18.62 -12.16
C PHE A 87 -15.49 -17.28 -11.53
N PRO A 88 -15.24 -17.08 -10.22
CA PRO A 88 -15.60 -15.83 -9.59
C PRO A 88 -14.78 -14.68 -10.15
N ARG A 89 -15.43 -13.53 -10.30
CA ARG A 89 -14.82 -12.28 -10.73
C ARG A 89 -15.13 -11.19 -9.73
N LEU A 90 -14.13 -10.44 -9.33
CA LEU A 90 -14.31 -9.30 -8.43
C LEU A 90 -14.03 -8.00 -9.19
N LYS A 91 -14.97 -7.04 -9.14
CA LYS A 91 -14.71 -5.65 -9.49
C LYS A 91 -14.30 -4.92 -8.21
N LEU A 92 -13.08 -4.44 -8.17
CA LEU A 92 -12.47 -3.74 -7.04
C LEU A 92 -12.52 -2.23 -7.30
N GLU A 93 -12.95 -1.46 -6.31
CA GLU A 93 -12.79 -0.01 -6.26
C GLU A 93 -12.12 0.33 -4.93
N PHE A 94 -10.98 1.01 -4.99
CA PHE A 94 -10.21 1.39 -3.81
C PHE A 94 -9.38 2.64 -4.08
N TYR A 95 -8.85 3.25 -3.02
CA TYR A 95 -7.94 4.38 -3.11
C TYR A 95 -6.57 3.98 -2.59
N ALA A 96 -5.53 4.37 -3.33
CA ALA A 96 -4.14 4.28 -2.94
C ALA A 96 -3.47 5.65 -3.09
N PRO A 97 -2.47 6.00 -2.25
CA PRO A 97 -1.76 7.26 -2.41
C PRO A 97 -0.83 7.20 -3.62
N GLU A 98 -0.84 8.28 -4.41
CA GLU A 98 0.10 8.53 -5.49
C GLU A 98 0.82 9.87 -5.28
N LEU A 99 2.03 9.98 -5.82
CA LEU A 99 2.74 11.26 -5.86
C LEU A 99 2.10 12.14 -6.92
N PRO A 100 1.82 13.43 -6.62
CA PRO A 100 1.24 14.34 -7.60
C PRO A 100 2.18 14.52 -8.80
N GLU A 101 1.64 14.40 -10.01
CA GLU A 101 2.39 14.76 -11.20
C GLU A 101 2.57 16.28 -11.30
N PRO A 102 3.77 16.78 -11.70
CA PRO A 102 3.99 18.20 -11.89
C PRO A 102 2.99 18.79 -12.89
N GLY A 103 2.18 19.77 -12.44
CA GLY A 103 1.18 20.43 -13.30
C GLY A 103 -0.17 19.74 -13.42
N ALA A 104 -0.43 18.65 -12.70
CA ALA A 104 -1.74 18.02 -12.65
C ALA A 104 -2.78 19.00 -12.06
N ARG A 105 -3.91 19.19 -12.79
CA ARG A 105 -5.01 20.07 -12.33
C ARG A 105 -5.95 19.37 -11.34
N ASP A 106 -6.00 18.04 -11.38
CA ASP A 106 -6.77 17.21 -10.46
C ASP A 106 -5.80 16.39 -9.61
N VAL A 107 -5.52 16.90 -8.44
CA VAL A 107 -4.52 16.30 -7.52
C VAL A 107 -5.16 15.28 -6.57
N GLY A 108 -6.48 15.09 -6.63
CA GLY A 108 -7.19 14.23 -5.67
C GLY A 108 -7.17 14.80 -4.24
N GLU A 109 -7.60 14.01 -3.27
CA GLU A 109 -7.62 14.38 -1.85
C GLU A 109 -6.18 14.29 -1.27
N PRO A 110 -5.59 15.40 -0.78
CA PRO A 110 -4.21 15.40 -0.29
C PRO A 110 -4.05 14.53 0.95
N VAL A 111 -2.90 13.86 1.07
CA VAL A 111 -2.55 13.01 2.19
C VAL A 111 -1.04 13.03 2.42
N LEU A 112 -0.61 12.83 3.68
CA LEU A 112 0.79 12.57 3.96
C LEU A 112 1.12 11.13 3.56
N GLY A 113 1.99 10.98 2.56
CA GLY A 113 2.51 9.68 2.14
C GLY A 113 3.69 9.26 3.00
N VAL A 114 3.69 8.02 3.46
CA VAL A 114 4.79 7.43 4.24
C VAL A 114 5.18 6.10 3.60
N TRP A 115 6.47 5.91 3.34
CA TRP A 115 6.99 4.65 2.84
C TRP A 115 7.03 3.61 3.95
N LYS A 116 6.38 2.48 3.71
CA LYS A 116 6.29 1.37 4.67
C LYS A 116 6.80 0.08 4.04
N THR A 117 7.69 -0.63 4.73
CA THR A 117 8.08 -1.99 4.34
C THR A 117 6.94 -2.97 4.60
N VAL A 118 6.56 -3.70 3.57
CA VAL A 118 5.51 -4.73 3.59
C VAL A 118 6.07 -6.04 3.11
N ALA A 119 5.63 -7.15 3.74
CA ALA A 119 5.93 -8.49 3.28
C ALA A 119 4.62 -9.25 3.05
N ILE A 120 4.51 -9.89 1.89
CA ILE A 120 3.44 -10.84 1.58
C ILE A 120 4.05 -12.23 1.57
N LYS A 121 3.71 -13.02 2.59
CA LYS A 121 4.16 -14.40 2.77
C LYS A 121 3.14 -15.15 3.61
N LYS A 122 3.31 -16.46 3.81
CA LYS A 122 2.46 -17.23 4.74
C LYS A 122 2.32 -16.49 6.08
N ASN A 123 1.10 -16.32 6.56
CA ASN A 123 0.72 -15.57 7.77
C ASN A 123 1.11 -14.08 7.79
N SER A 124 1.48 -13.50 6.66
CA SER A 124 1.70 -12.06 6.52
C SER A 124 1.04 -11.55 5.21
N PRO A 125 -0.13 -10.89 5.31
CA PRO A 125 -0.91 -10.59 6.52
C PRO A 125 -1.44 -11.85 7.22
N ARG A 126 -1.79 -11.72 8.53
CA ARG A 126 -2.41 -12.82 9.27
C ARG A 126 -3.65 -13.31 8.54
N GLY A 127 -3.74 -14.63 8.34
CA GLY A 127 -4.84 -15.26 7.60
C GLY A 127 -4.51 -15.53 6.12
N LEU A 128 -3.28 -15.20 5.66
CA LEU A 128 -2.79 -15.63 4.36
C LEU A 128 -2.14 -17.01 4.50
N GLU A 129 -2.59 -17.98 3.71
CA GLU A 129 -2.13 -19.36 3.75
C GLU A 129 -1.36 -19.73 2.47
N MET A 130 -0.65 -20.88 2.48
CA MET A 130 0.04 -21.35 1.26
C MET A 130 -0.93 -21.71 0.13
N GLY A 131 -2.16 -22.09 0.47
CA GLY A 131 -3.23 -22.29 -0.51
C GLY A 131 -3.67 -21.03 -1.24
N ASP A 132 -3.37 -19.85 -0.69
CA ASP A 132 -3.67 -18.56 -1.33
C ASP A 132 -2.63 -18.16 -2.39
N CYS A 133 -1.66 -19.03 -2.73
CA CYS A 133 -0.56 -18.72 -3.63
C CYS A 133 -1.04 -18.15 -4.97
N GLU A 134 -1.94 -18.85 -5.66
CA GLU A 134 -2.47 -18.40 -6.96
C GLU A 134 -3.24 -17.09 -6.87
N LEU A 135 -3.91 -16.83 -5.74
CA LEU A 135 -4.55 -15.54 -5.48
C LEU A 135 -3.52 -14.43 -5.34
N VAL A 136 -2.43 -14.68 -4.60
CA VAL A 136 -1.34 -13.71 -4.42
C VAL A 136 -0.65 -13.42 -5.75
N GLU A 137 -0.46 -14.43 -6.60
CA GLU A 137 0.12 -14.28 -7.93
C GLU A 137 -0.75 -13.34 -8.80
N ILE A 138 -2.06 -13.60 -8.89
CA ILE A 138 -3.00 -12.75 -9.62
C ILE A 138 -3.07 -11.33 -9.01
N PHE A 139 -3.03 -11.23 -7.69
CA PHE A 139 -3.01 -9.94 -6.98
C PHE A 139 -1.74 -9.15 -7.31
N ARG A 140 -0.56 -9.79 -7.27
CA ARG A 140 0.71 -9.20 -7.67
C ARG A 140 0.64 -8.62 -9.08
N ASP A 141 0.09 -9.37 -10.03
CA ASP A 141 0.10 -9.00 -11.44
C ASP A 141 -0.94 -7.92 -11.80
N ARG A 142 -2.09 -7.91 -11.13
CA ARG A 142 -3.21 -7.03 -11.51
C ARG A 142 -3.49 -5.87 -10.54
N VAL A 143 -3.25 -6.08 -9.27
CA VAL A 143 -3.62 -5.11 -8.22
C VAL A 143 -2.41 -4.34 -7.71
N MET A 144 -1.32 -5.04 -7.41
CA MET A 144 -0.10 -4.41 -6.90
C MET A 144 0.43 -3.27 -7.79
N PRO A 145 0.35 -3.30 -9.14
CA PRO A 145 0.76 -2.18 -9.98
C PRO A 145 -0.08 -0.90 -9.83
N LYS A 146 -1.18 -0.94 -9.07
CA LYS A 146 -1.99 0.23 -8.71
C LYS A 146 -1.52 0.92 -7.43
N PHE A 147 -0.50 0.39 -6.79
CA PHE A 147 0.17 0.98 -5.65
C PHE A 147 1.56 1.47 -6.04
N LEU A 148 1.96 2.58 -5.48
CA LEU A 148 3.34 3.03 -5.65
C LEU A 148 4.24 2.17 -4.77
N THR A 149 5.04 1.31 -5.41
CA THR A 149 5.95 0.37 -4.74
C THR A 149 7.37 0.56 -5.21
N ARG A 150 8.34 0.27 -4.33
CA ARG A 150 9.78 0.27 -4.65
C ARG A 150 10.51 -0.85 -3.91
N ASN A 151 11.75 -1.12 -4.29
CA ASN A 151 12.62 -2.11 -3.63
C ASN A 151 11.99 -3.52 -3.57
N VAL A 152 11.28 -3.91 -4.64
CA VAL A 152 10.59 -5.21 -4.70
C VAL A 152 11.61 -6.33 -4.76
N GLN A 153 11.49 -7.26 -3.81
CA GLN A 153 12.35 -8.43 -3.66
C GLN A 153 11.50 -9.69 -3.48
N GLY A 154 12.09 -10.84 -3.82
CA GLY A 154 11.40 -12.12 -3.71
C GLY A 154 10.48 -12.40 -4.89
N ASP A 155 9.67 -13.45 -4.77
CA ASP A 155 8.79 -13.91 -5.82
C ASP A 155 7.58 -14.69 -5.27
N VAL A 156 6.59 -14.90 -6.14
CA VAL A 156 5.46 -15.80 -5.95
C VAL A 156 5.54 -16.85 -7.04
N ASN A 157 5.63 -18.10 -6.64
CA ASN A 157 5.68 -19.24 -7.56
C ASN A 157 4.71 -20.31 -7.09
N CYS A 158 3.67 -20.56 -7.86
CA CYS A 158 2.57 -21.45 -7.52
C CYS A 158 2.56 -22.65 -8.47
N ILE A 159 2.53 -23.84 -7.89
CA ILE A 159 2.42 -25.09 -8.64
C ILE A 159 0.94 -25.48 -8.64
N PRO A 160 0.26 -25.50 -9.81
CA PRO A 160 -1.14 -25.87 -9.89
C PRO A 160 -1.43 -27.24 -9.24
N HIS A 161 -2.53 -27.34 -8.54
CA HIS A 161 -2.99 -28.57 -7.85
C HIS A 161 -2.09 -29.05 -6.71
N GLN A 162 -1.09 -28.24 -6.28
CA GLN A 162 -0.18 -28.63 -5.20
C GLN A 162 -0.08 -27.53 -4.13
N LEU A 163 0.06 -27.95 -2.88
CA LEU A 163 0.39 -27.05 -1.77
C LEU A 163 1.89 -27.07 -1.46
N VAL A 164 2.51 -28.23 -1.66
CA VAL A 164 3.95 -28.43 -1.43
C VAL A 164 4.73 -27.87 -2.61
N GLY A 165 5.74 -27.08 -2.31
CA GLY A 165 6.58 -26.43 -3.34
C GLY A 165 6.09 -25.04 -3.73
N ASN A 166 4.89 -24.64 -3.33
CA ASN A 166 4.43 -23.25 -3.49
C ASN A 166 5.30 -22.30 -2.66
N ARG A 167 5.56 -21.12 -3.24
CA ARG A 167 6.31 -20.06 -2.60
C ARG A 167 5.55 -18.75 -2.69
N ILE A 168 5.32 -18.15 -1.55
CA ILE A 168 4.86 -16.77 -1.41
C ILE A 168 5.90 -16.06 -0.58
N ASP A 169 6.71 -15.21 -1.17
CA ASP A 169 7.77 -14.47 -0.48
C ASP A 169 8.07 -13.18 -1.23
N LEU A 170 7.22 -12.17 -1.01
CA LEU A 170 7.41 -10.82 -1.53
C LEU A 170 7.74 -9.87 -0.40
N ARG A 171 8.73 -9.01 -0.60
CA ARG A 171 9.05 -7.89 0.27
C ARG A 171 9.27 -6.65 -0.58
N PHE A 172 8.68 -5.55 -0.18
CA PHE A 172 8.78 -4.27 -0.90
C PHE A 172 8.45 -3.12 0.05
N GLU A 173 8.72 -1.91 -0.40
CA GLU A 173 8.20 -0.72 0.22
C GLU A 173 6.99 -0.23 -0.59
N VAL A 174 5.96 0.23 0.10
CA VAL A 174 4.75 0.80 -0.49
C VAL A 174 4.45 2.14 0.15
N LEU A 175 4.03 3.10 -0.68
CA LEU A 175 3.55 4.38 -0.19
C LEU A 175 2.17 4.18 0.45
N THR A 176 2.03 4.54 1.72
CA THR A 176 0.77 4.47 2.48
C THR A 176 0.36 5.87 2.91
N GLY A 177 -0.95 6.15 2.90
CA GLY A 177 -1.46 7.45 3.36
C GLY A 177 -1.66 7.46 4.87
N VAL A 178 -1.16 8.49 5.53
CA VAL A 178 -1.41 8.77 6.95
C VAL A 178 -2.22 10.04 7.05
N VAL A 179 -3.37 9.98 7.69
CA VAL A 179 -4.14 11.19 8.01
C VAL A 179 -3.50 11.84 9.23
N PRO A 180 -3.01 13.08 9.15
CA PRO A 180 -2.47 13.77 10.31
C PRO A 180 -3.51 13.84 11.43
N VAL A 181 -3.09 13.55 12.65
CA VAL A 181 -3.98 13.50 13.85
C VAL A 181 -4.68 14.84 14.10
N ASP A 182 -4.07 15.94 13.69
CA ASP A 182 -4.58 17.30 13.86
C ASP A 182 -5.89 17.57 13.09
N THR A 183 -6.13 16.84 12.00
CA THR A 183 -7.37 16.99 11.21
C THR A 183 -8.58 16.32 11.86
N VAL A 184 -8.36 15.33 12.73
CA VAL A 184 -9.44 14.58 13.39
C VAL A 184 -10.04 15.40 14.54
N GLN A 185 -9.28 16.31 15.17
CA GLN A 185 -9.77 17.14 16.27
C GLN A 185 -10.67 18.31 15.80
N ALA A 186 -10.43 18.84 14.60
CA ALA A 186 -11.25 19.92 14.06
C ALA A 186 -12.68 19.50 13.71
N GLN A 187 -12.88 18.24 13.33
CA GLN A 187 -14.23 17.74 12.96
C GLN A 187 -15.13 17.39 14.15
N ASN A 188 -14.57 17.25 15.36
CA ASN A 188 -15.33 16.93 16.56
C ASN A 188 -15.80 18.18 17.35
N GLN A 189 -15.42 19.40 16.96
CA GLN A 189 -15.84 20.64 17.60
C GLN A 189 -17.12 21.26 17.00
N ASP A 190 -17.60 20.75 15.85
CA ASP A 190 -18.82 21.25 15.18
C ASP A 190 -20.05 20.33 15.36
N ARG A 191 -20.07 19.51 16.44
CA ARG A 191 -21.24 18.68 16.78
C ARG A 191 -21.85 19.02 18.12
#